data_6f7869ee07e52779e8ac43a639b325af
#
_entry.id   6f7869ee07e52779e8ac43a639b325af
#
_cell.length_a   1.000
_cell.length_b   1.000
_cell.length_c   1.000
_cell.angle_alpha   90.00
_cell.angle_beta   90.00
_cell.angle_gamma   90.00
#
_symmetry.space_group_name_H-M   'P 1'
#
loop_
_entity.id
_entity.type
_entity.pdbx_description
1 polymer ?
#
loop_
_entity_poly.entity_id
_entity_poly.type
_entity_poly.pdbx_seq_one_letter_code
_entity_poly.pdbx_strand_id
1 'polypeptide(L)'
;MAWSQTPSVNPVSTYYRIDEYGKEDTGDVNGKVMSAPFRVVFSANPSIPEGEGYNSYVHYEWTITNTKLPRTATDDATETVIKRYEEEFELEFTESGSYVVKLCVLFYDEDGIEESNIRYKINEDEDKDEDPKVITFSISESKLEFPNGISPNGDKRNDELKPKEGYKGIVEFHAIIFNRWGKKLYSWDDVNGSWDGKIGGKPVKDGVYFLHVTAKGSDGINYNIKKAINVISGYNNGENEGRAPED
;
A
#
# COMPACT_ATOMS: atom_id res chain seq x y z
N MET A 1 36.30 -1.85 -36.50
CA MET A 1 35.54 -2.87 -35.75
C MET A 1 34.31 -2.20 -35.26
N ALA A 2 33.16 -2.51 -35.81
CA ALA A 2 31.88 -2.05 -35.28
C ALA A 2 31.65 -2.83 -33.96
N TRP A 3 31.37 -2.13 -32.91
CA TRP A 3 30.94 -2.77 -31.68
C TRP A 3 29.52 -3.28 -31.93
N SER A 4 29.34 -4.60 -31.93
CA SER A 4 28.00 -5.19 -31.92
C SER A 4 27.27 -4.70 -30.67
N GLN A 5 26.12 -4.05 -30.83
CA GLN A 5 25.26 -3.66 -29.73
C GLN A 5 24.50 -4.89 -29.26
N THR A 6 24.48 -5.13 -27.96
CA THR A 6 23.71 -6.23 -27.36
C THR A 6 22.36 -5.73 -26.85
N PRO A 7 21.30 -6.54 -26.89
CA PRO A 7 20.03 -6.22 -26.26
C PRO A 7 20.19 -5.93 -24.78
N SER A 8 19.36 -5.06 -24.24
CA SER A 8 19.38 -4.71 -22.84
C SER A 8 17.96 -4.53 -22.29
N VAL A 9 17.83 -4.60 -20.96
CA VAL A 9 16.59 -4.28 -20.26
C VAL A 9 16.89 -3.26 -19.16
N ASN A 10 15.92 -2.37 -18.94
CA ASN A 10 15.97 -1.39 -17.87
C ASN A 10 14.66 -1.43 -17.08
N PRO A 11 14.47 -2.45 -16.21
CA PRO A 11 13.22 -2.64 -15.52
C PRO A 11 12.89 -1.45 -14.63
N VAL A 12 11.63 -1.02 -14.69
CA VAL A 12 11.09 0.05 -13.87
C VAL A 12 9.91 -0.47 -13.05
N SER A 13 9.68 0.15 -11.91
CA SER A 13 8.61 -0.21 -11.00
C SER A 13 7.91 1.05 -10.48
N THR A 14 6.72 1.32 -10.97
CA THR A 14 5.96 2.52 -10.57
C THR A 14 4.81 2.13 -9.67
N TYR A 15 4.82 2.61 -8.43
CA TYR A 15 3.71 2.42 -7.52
C TYR A 15 2.66 3.52 -7.64
N TYR A 16 1.41 3.14 -7.32
CA TYR A 16 0.24 4.02 -7.26
C TYR A 16 -0.54 3.74 -5.98
N ARG A 17 -0.79 4.77 -5.20
CA ARG A 17 -1.64 4.71 -4.00
C ARG A 17 -2.35 6.02 -3.77
N ILE A 18 -3.41 5.96 -2.97
CA ILE A 18 -4.04 7.15 -2.38
C ILE A 18 -3.52 7.28 -0.95
N ASP A 19 -2.97 8.42 -0.61
CA ASP A 19 -2.46 8.69 0.73
C ASP A 19 -3.61 8.98 1.74
N GLU A 20 -3.27 9.14 3.01
CA GLU A 20 -4.24 9.42 4.09
C GLU A 20 -4.99 10.76 3.93
N TYR A 21 -4.54 11.63 3.03
CA TYR A 21 -5.17 12.91 2.68
C TYR A 21 -6.01 12.83 1.40
N GLY A 22 -6.17 11.64 0.81
CA GLY A 22 -6.90 11.43 -0.45
C GLY A 22 -6.15 11.90 -1.70
N LYS A 23 -4.83 12.13 -1.61
CA LYS A 23 -3.99 12.56 -2.73
C LYS A 23 -3.32 11.35 -3.37
N GLU A 24 -3.24 11.35 -4.70
CA GLU A 24 -2.44 10.38 -5.43
C GLU A 24 -0.95 10.55 -5.12
N ASP A 25 -0.31 9.44 -4.76
CA ASP A 25 1.13 9.32 -4.53
C ASP A 25 1.68 8.23 -5.46
N THR A 26 2.71 8.56 -6.22
CA THR A 26 3.31 7.68 -7.22
C THR A 26 4.83 7.84 -7.23
N GLY A 27 5.55 6.83 -7.69
CA GLY A 27 7.00 6.85 -7.82
C GLY A 27 7.59 5.45 -7.96
N ASP A 28 8.91 5.34 -7.97
CA ASP A 28 9.60 4.05 -7.97
C ASP A 28 9.46 3.38 -6.60
N VAL A 29 9.12 2.07 -6.59
CA VAL A 29 8.96 1.30 -5.35
C VAL A 29 10.31 0.80 -4.80
N ASN A 30 11.35 0.75 -5.62
CA ASN A 30 12.63 0.16 -5.24
C ASN A 30 13.26 0.83 -4.01
N GLY A 31 13.68 0.02 -3.04
CA GLY A 31 14.28 0.46 -1.78
C GLY A 31 13.31 1.09 -0.78
N LYS A 32 11.99 1.08 -1.02
CA LYS A 32 11.01 1.74 -0.16
C LYS A 32 10.37 0.82 0.87
N VAL A 33 9.87 1.45 1.94
CA VAL A 33 8.94 0.84 2.91
C VAL A 33 7.55 1.40 2.63
N MET A 34 6.65 0.52 2.21
CA MET A 34 5.30 0.88 1.78
C MET A 34 4.25 0.51 2.85
N SER A 35 3.05 1.04 2.69
CA SER A 35 1.85 0.61 3.43
C SER A 35 0.83 0.06 2.46
N ALA A 36 0.33 -1.15 2.69
CA ALA A 36 -0.73 -1.75 1.90
C ALA A 36 -2.10 -1.12 2.22
N PRO A 37 -3.08 -1.17 1.27
CA PRO A 37 -2.92 -1.66 -0.10
C PRO A 37 -2.30 -0.61 -1.04
N PHE A 38 -1.60 -1.04 -2.07
CA PHE A 38 -1.12 -0.19 -3.17
C PHE A 38 -0.86 -1.04 -4.40
N ARG A 39 -0.77 -0.41 -5.58
CA ARG A 39 -0.52 -1.07 -6.86
C ARG A 39 0.84 -0.70 -7.40
N VAL A 40 1.48 -1.63 -8.11
CA VAL A 40 2.75 -1.41 -8.81
C VAL A 40 2.61 -1.90 -10.22
N VAL A 41 3.02 -1.05 -11.17
CA VAL A 41 3.26 -1.44 -12.55
C VAL A 41 4.74 -1.77 -12.69
N PHE A 42 5.05 -2.99 -13.12
CA PHE A 42 6.38 -3.45 -13.48
C PHE A 42 6.49 -3.49 -15.01
N SER A 43 7.54 -2.89 -15.56
CA SER A 43 7.85 -2.93 -16.97
C SER A 43 9.31 -3.33 -17.19
N ALA A 44 9.57 -4.27 -18.10
CA ALA A 44 10.92 -4.71 -18.45
C ALA A 44 11.69 -3.66 -19.23
N ASN A 45 10.98 -2.81 -19.99
CA ASN A 45 11.55 -1.75 -20.80
C ASN A 45 12.76 -2.22 -21.64
N PRO A 46 12.56 -3.18 -22.57
CA PRO A 46 13.62 -3.75 -23.38
C PRO A 46 14.13 -2.76 -24.44
N SER A 47 15.41 -2.87 -24.77
CA SER A 47 16.02 -2.19 -25.90
C SER A 47 16.70 -3.24 -26.80
N ILE A 48 16.19 -3.38 -28.01
CA ILE A 48 16.69 -4.32 -29.02
C ILE A 48 17.36 -3.51 -30.14
N PRO A 49 18.67 -3.67 -30.39
CA PRO A 49 19.35 -2.96 -31.46
C PRO A 49 18.83 -3.39 -32.83
N GLU A 50 18.52 -2.42 -33.71
CA GLU A 50 18.09 -2.69 -35.08
C GLU A 50 19.28 -3.17 -35.92
N GLY A 51 19.05 -4.18 -36.78
CA GLY A 51 20.02 -4.66 -37.78
C GLY A 51 21.15 -5.51 -37.20
N GLU A 52 21.11 -5.90 -35.94
CA GLU A 52 22.13 -6.73 -35.27
C GLU A 52 21.74 -8.23 -35.23
N GLY A 53 20.72 -8.64 -35.99
CA GLY A 53 20.30 -10.05 -36.10
C GLY A 53 19.47 -10.58 -34.93
N TYR A 54 18.82 -9.69 -34.19
CA TYR A 54 17.90 -10.10 -33.11
C TYR A 54 16.47 -10.16 -33.60
N ASN A 55 15.73 -11.19 -33.12
CA ASN A 55 14.32 -11.33 -33.34
C ASN A 55 13.52 -10.33 -32.46
N SER A 56 12.36 -9.90 -32.95
CA SER A 56 11.43 -9.08 -32.16
C SER A 56 10.74 -9.86 -31.04
N TYR A 57 10.84 -11.20 -31.02
CA TYR A 57 10.29 -12.03 -29.96
C TYR A 57 11.22 -12.00 -28.73
N VAL A 58 10.66 -11.68 -27.58
CA VAL A 58 11.36 -11.62 -26.30
C VAL A 58 10.56 -12.42 -25.26
N HIS A 59 11.22 -13.25 -24.48
CA HIS A 59 10.58 -13.98 -23.40
C HIS A 59 10.94 -13.33 -22.06
N TYR A 60 9.92 -13.04 -21.25
CA TYR A 60 10.06 -12.45 -19.93
C TYR A 60 9.67 -13.47 -18.86
N GLU A 61 10.44 -13.55 -17.79
CA GLU A 61 10.08 -14.28 -16.58
C GLU A 61 10.37 -13.41 -15.34
N TRP A 62 9.29 -12.92 -14.75
CA TRP A 62 9.35 -12.22 -13.49
C TRP A 62 9.09 -13.19 -12.33
N THR A 63 9.91 -13.10 -11.29
CA THR A 63 9.71 -13.81 -10.04
C THR A 63 9.60 -12.80 -8.91
N ILE A 64 8.43 -12.72 -8.29
CA ILE A 64 8.14 -11.85 -7.15
C ILE A 64 8.07 -12.73 -5.91
N THR A 65 9.03 -12.57 -5.01
CA THR A 65 9.12 -13.33 -3.76
C THR A 65 8.76 -12.43 -2.60
N ASN A 66 7.82 -12.86 -1.75
CA ASN A 66 7.50 -12.22 -0.47
C ASN A 66 7.97 -13.10 0.67
N THR A 67 8.88 -12.61 1.49
CA THR A 67 9.35 -13.27 2.70
C THR A 67 8.74 -12.57 3.92
N LYS A 68 7.97 -13.33 4.70
CA LYS A 68 7.41 -12.87 5.98
C LYS A 68 8.26 -13.42 7.12
N LEU A 69 8.73 -12.53 7.98
CA LEU A 69 9.43 -12.93 9.19
C LEU A 69 8.46 -13.60 10.18
N PRO A 70 8.92 -14.59 10.95
CA PRO A 70 8.11 -15.21 11.97
C PRO A 70 7.71 -14.19 13.04
N ARG A 71 6.47 -14.27 13.54
CA ARG A 71 5.97 -13.40 14.60
C ARG A 71 6.33 -13.89 16.00
N THR A 72 6.50 -15.19 16.12
CA THR A 72 6.86 -15.86 17.39
C THR A 72 8.06 -16.76 17.16
N ALA A 73 8.75 -17.14 18.23
CA ALA A 73 9.89 -18.06 18.13
C ALA A 73 9.50 -19.48 17.64
N THR A 74 8.23 -19.79 17.57
CA THR A 74 7.68 -21.08 17.11
C THR A 74 7.14 -21.06 15.69
N ASP A 75 7.03 -19.86 15.07
CA ASP A 75 6.59 -19.73 13.68
C ASP A 75 7.78 -19.81 12.76
N ASP A 76 7.61 -20.44 11.61
CA ASP A 76 8.60 -20.43 10.53
C ASP A 76 8.39 -19.20 9.62
N ALA A 77 9.48 -18.73 9.01
CA ALA A 77 9.40 -17.75 7.94
C ALA A 77 8.61 -18.36 6.77
N THR A 78 7.64 -17.61 6.26
CA THR A 78 6.86 -18.05 5.10
C THR A 78 7.31 -17.31 3.85
N GLU A 79 7.40 -18.03 2.74
CA GLU A 79 7.74 -17.49 1.44
C GLU A 79 6.60 -17.71 0.46
N THR A 80 6.20 -16.67 -0.24
CA THR A 80 5.22 -16.74 -1.33
C THR A 80 5.87 -16.27 -2.61
N VAL A 81 5.73 -17.04 -3.68
CA VAL A 81 6.31 -16.74 -5.00
C VAL A 81 5.21 -16.55 -6.02
N ILE A 82 5.27 -15.44 -6.75
CA ILE A 82 4.38 -15.11 -7.87
C ILE A 82 5.23 -15.04 -9.14
N LYS A 83 4.80 -15.68 -10.23
CA LYS A 83 5.43 -15.59 -11.54
C LYS A 83 4.58 -14.82 -12.53
N ARG A 84 5.22 -14.02 -13.41
CA ARG A 84 4.63 -13.27 -14.53
C ARG A 84 5.51 -13.40 -15.75
N TYR A 85 4.91 -13.28 -16.94
CA TYR A 85 5.60 -13.52 -18.23
C TYR A 85 5.37 -12.39 -19.25
N GLU A 86 4.64 -11.37 -18.85
CA GLU A 86 4.33 -10.19 -19.65
C GLU A 86 5.52 -9.21 -19.65
N GLU A 87 5.67 -8.40 -20.67
CA GLU A 87 6.63 -7.29 -20.71
C GLU A 87 6.30 -6.25 -19.65
N GLU A 88 4.99 -5.98 -19.50
CA GLU A 88 4.46 -5.06 -18.50
C GLU A 88 3.22 -5.68 -17.84
N PHE A 89 3.09 -5.53 -16.52
CA PHE A 89 1.94 -5.97 -15.76
C PHE A 89 1.74 -5.11 -14.52
N GLU A 90 0.49 -5.07 -14.03
CA GLU A 90 0.12 -4.45 -12.75
C GLU A 90 -0.13 -5.53 -11.70
N LEU A 91 0.31 -5.28 -10.47
CA LEU A 91 0.04 -6.14 -9.32
C LEU A 91 -0.36 -5.29 -8.10
N GLU A 92 -1.42 -5.72 -7.40
CA GLU A 92 -1.85 -5.14 -6.14
C GLU A 92 -1.18 -5.87 -4.97
N PHE A 93 -0.60 -5.09 -4.06
CA PHE A 93 0.07 -5.60 -2.86
C PHE A 93 -0.80 -5.33 -1.63
N THR A 94 -1.23 -6.40 -0.99
CA THR A 94 -2.12 -6.37 0.19
C THR A 94 -1.50 -7.03 1.42
N GLU A 95 -0.35 -7.70 1.29
CA GLU A 95 0.28 -8.44 2.36
C GLU A 95 1.61 -7.81 2.80
N SER A 96 1.85 -7.74 4.11
CA SER A 96 3.14 -7.30 4.68
C SER A 96 4.25 -8.30 4.38
N GLY A 97 5.50 -7.83 4.41
CA GLY A 97 6.68 -8.65 4.20
C GLY A 97 7.78 -7.93 3.45
N SER A 98 8.84 -8.65 3.15
CA SER A 98 9.96 -8.20 2.33
C SER A 98 9.84 -8.79 0.93
N TYR A 99 9.77 -7.93 -0.06
CA TYR A 99 9.59 -8.31 -1.46
C TYR A 99 10.89 -8.18 -2.23
N VAL A 100 11.18 -9.22 -3.01
CA VAL A 100 12.28 -9.26 -3.98
C VAL A 100 11.68 -9.60 -5.33
N VAL A 101 11.88 -8.72 -6.32
CA VAL A 101 11.42 -8.90 -7.69
C VAL A 101 12.63 -9.12 -8.58
N LYS A 102 12.65 -10.26 -9.26
CA LYS A 102 13.69 -10.64 -10.22
C LYS A 102 13.08 -10.74 -11.61
N LEU A 103 13.80 -10.23 -12.61
CA LEU A 103 13.43 -10.34 -14.02
C LEU A 103 14.48 -11.16 -14.75
N CYS A 104 14.07 -12.21 -15.45
CA CYS A 104 14.86 -12.91 -16.45
C CYS A 104 14.28 -12.60 -17.84
N VAL A 105 15.15 -12.23 -18.79
CA VAL A 105 14.75 -11.94 -20.17
C VAL A 105 15.59 -12.78 -21.11
N LEU A 106 14.92 -13.41 -22.08
CA LEU A 106 15.57 -14.14 -23.17
C LEU A 106 15.34 -13.41 -24.47
N PHE A 107 16.41 -13.02 -25.15
CA PHE A 107 16.40 -12.50 -26.49
C PHE A 107 16.78 -13.63 -27.47
N TYR A 108 16.13 -13.66 -28.62
CA TYR A 108 16.38 -14.66 -29.66
C TYR A 108 17.04 -14.01 -30.86
N ASP A 109 17.84 -14.78 -31.60
CA ASP A 109 18.34 -14.34 -32.90
C ASP A 109 17.25 -14.46 -34.00
N GLU A 110 17.53 -13.94 -35.20
CA GLU A 110 16.57 -13.97 -36.32
C GLU A 110 16.18 -15.39 -36.75
N ASP A 111 17.04 -16.36 -36.55
CA ASP A 111 16.81 -17.75 -36.95
C ASP A 111 15.96 -18.52 -35.90
N GLY A 112 15.76 -17.98 -34.71
CA GLY A 112 14.94 -18.57 -33.65
C GLY A 112 15.50 -19.92 -33.12
N ILE A 113 16.77 -20.20 -33.35
CA ILE A 113 17.43 -21.43 -32.95
C ILE A 113 17.81 -21.35 -31.48
N GLU A 114 17.34 -22.29 -30.66
CA GLU A 114 17.58 -22.30 -29.21
C GLU A 114 19.09 -22.30 -28.81
N GLU A 115 19.98 -22.73 -29.71
CA GLU A 115 21.43 -22.80 -29.45
C GLU A 115 22.13 -21.44 -29.47
N SER A 116 21.54 -20.41 -30.08
CA SER A 116 22.06 -19.04 -30.13
C SER A 116 21.36 -18.06 -29.18
N ASN A 117 20.57 -18.55 -28.24
CA ASN A 117 19.85 -17.73 -27.28
C ASN A 117 20.80 -16.92 -26.41
N ILE A 118 20.77 -15.60 -26.60
CA ILE A 118 21.43 -14.68 -25.67
C ILE A 118 20.56 -14.60 -24.43
N ARG A 119 20.95 -15.34 -23.39
CA ARG A 119 20.31 -15.23 -22.07
C ARG A 119 20.82 -13.96 -21.41
N TYR A 120 20.02 -12.92 -21.44
CA TYR A 120 20.17 -11.87 -20.45
C TYR A 120 19.52 -12.32 -19.15
N LYS A 121 20.28 -13.07 -18.35
CA LYS A 121 19.90 -13.35 -16.98
C LYS A 121 20.24 -12.12 -16.13
N ILE A 122 19.22 -11.38 -15.77
CA ILE A 122 19.31 -10.53 -14.58
C ILE A 122 19.19 -11.50 -13.41
N ASN A 123 20.29 -11.97 -12.86
CA ASN A 123 20.45 -12.84 -11.67
C ASN A 123 20.64 -14.34 -11.88
N GLU A 124 21.60 -14.86 -12.53
CA GLU A 124 22.09 -16.22 -12.23
C GLU A 124 23.15 -16.72 -13.21
N ASP A 125 24.22 -16.01 -13.47
CA ASP A 125 25.42 -16.65 -14.01
C ASP A 125 26.68 -16.03 -13.43
N GLU A 126 27.52 -16.91 -12.90
CA GLU A 126 28.82 -16.61 -12.27
C GLU A 126 29.85 -16.01 -13.24
N ASP A 127 29.55 -15.80 -14.52
CA ASP A 127 30.50 -15.47 -15.57
C ASP A 127 30.36 -14.09 -16.25
N LYS A 128 29.44 -13.22 -15.82
CA LYS A 128 29.36 -11.83 -16.34
C LYS A 128 29.12 -10.82 -15.23
N ASP A 129 30.08 -9.89 -15.14
CA ASP A 129 30.19 -8.78 -14.15
C ASP A 129 29.05 -7.74 -14.18
N GLU A 130 27.80 -8.06 -14.50
CA GLU A 130 26.68 -7.16 -14.37
C GLU A 130 25.82 -7.56 -13.18
N ASP A 131 25.86 -6.70 -12.15
CA ASP A 131 24.99 -6.80 -10.98
C ASP A 131 23.52 -6.91 -11.42
N PRO A 132 22.82 -7.95 -10.97
CA PRO A 132 21.42 -8.13 -11.28
C PRO A 132 20.60 -6.96 -10.77
N LYS A 133 19.81 -6.34 -11.64
CA LYS A 133 18.85 -5.29 -11.23
C LYS A 133 17.69 -5.93 -10.48
N VAL A 134 17.88 -6.11 -9.17
CA VAL A 134 16.84 -6.59 -8.27
C VAL A 134 16.04 -5.40 -7.77
N ILE A 135 14.72 -5.42 -7.94
CA ILE A 135 13.82 -4.48 -7.30
C ILE A 135 13.46 -5.05 -5.92
N THR A 136 13.71 -4.29 -4.88
CA THR A 136 13.40 -4.70 -3.51
C THR A 136 12.56 -3.64 -2.82
N PHE A 137 11.56 -4.06 -2.04
CA PHE A 137 10.79 -3.18 -1.18
C PHE A 137 10.19 -3.97 -0.02
N SER A 138 9.68 -3.29 0.97
CA SER A 138 8.98 -3.93 2.08
C SER A 138 7.63 -3.29 2.35
N ILE A 139 6.71 -4.08 2.92
CA ILE A 139 5.39 -3.64 3.34
C ILE A 139 5.31 -3.78 4.86
N SER A 140 5.07 -2.65 5.52
CA SER A 140 5.03 -2.57 6.97
C SER A 140 3.81 -3.28 7.55
N GLU A 141 3.92 -3.67 8.83
CA GLU A 141 2.80 -4.16 9.62
C GLU A 141 1.70 -3.12 9.75
N SER A 142 0.47 -3.60 9.99
CA SER A 142 -0.70 -2.74 10.13
C SER A 142 -0.74 -2.00 11.47
N LYS A 143 -1.42 -0.85 11.48
CA LYS A 143 -1.74 -0.09 12.68
C LYS A 143 -3.09 0.58 12.52
N LEU A 144 -3.97 0.47 13.53
CA LEU A 144 -5.29 1.11 13.54
C LEU A 144 -5.69 1.51 14.95
N GLU A 145 -5.93 2.80 15.15
CA GLU A 145 -6.41 3.37 16.41
C GLU A 145 -7.48 4.45 16.14
N PHE A 146 -8.38 4.65 17.10
CA PHE A 146 -9.40 5.70 17.05
C PHE A 146 -9.31 6.65 18.25
N PRO A 147 -9.71 7.93 18.10
CA PRO A 147 -9.83 8.86 19.23
C PRO A 147 -10.96 8.45 20.18
N ASN A 148 -11.04 9.10 21.35
CA ASN A 148 -12.07 8.85 22.36
C ASN A 148 -13.27 9.78 22.24
N GLY A 149 -13.25 10.73 21.32
CA GLY A 149 -14.31 11.70 21.14
C GLY A 149 -14.08 12.60 19.96
N ILE A 150 -15.14 13.35 19.61
CA ILE A 150 -15.14 14.40 18.59
C ILE A 150 -15.85 15.65 19.11
N SER A 151 -15.50 16.79 18.52
CA SER A 151 -16.13 18.08 18.78
C SER A 151 -16.59 18.72 17.47
N PRO A 152 -17.74 18.30 16.90
CA PRO A 152 -18.20 18.76 15.59
C PRO A 152 -18.76 20.19 15.68
N ASN A 153 -17.88 21.18 15.90
CA ASN A 153 -18.20 22.60 16.07
C ASN A 153 -17.81 23.44 14.84
N GLY A 154 -17.12 22.83 13.83
CA GLY A 154 -16.72 23.48 12.59
C GLY A 154 -15.38 24.23 12.67
N ASP A 155 -14.58 24.04 13.73
CA ASP A 155 -13.26 24.66 13.89
C ASP A 155 -12.12 23.90 13.16
N LYS A 156 -12.46 22.83 12.46
CA LYS A 156 -11.56 21.91 11.75
C LYS A 156 -10.65 21.07 12.66
N ARG A 157 -10.94 21.00 13.97
CA ARG A 157 -10.23 20.16 14.92
C ARG A 157 -11.19 19.18 15.56
N ASN A 158 -10.90 17.89 15.39
CA ASN A 158 -11.73 16.81 15.94
C ASN A 158 -13.23 16.90 15.55
N ASP A 159 -13.55 17.54 14.43
CA ASP A 159 -14.92 17.65 13.93
C ASP A 159 -15.46 16.29 13.45
N GLU A 160 -14.57 15.37 13.12
CA GLU A 160 -14.90 14.07 12.54
C GLU A 160 -14.27 12.92 13.31
N LEU A 161 -15.00 11.82 13.43
CA LEU A 161 -14.47 10.56 13.92
C LEU A 161 -13.86 9.77 12.78
N LYS A 162 -12.53 9.68 12.80
CA LYS A 162 -11.73 8.92 11.83
C LYS A 162 -10.57 8.23 12.55
N PRO A 163 -9.85 7.30 11.91
CA PRO A 163 -8.61 6.76 12.45
C PRO A 163 -7.64 7.86 12.88
N LYS A 164 -6.88 7.62 13.94
CA LYS A 164 -5.78 8.52 14.33
C LYS A 164 -4.71 8.54 13.25
N GLU A 165 -4.01 9.66 13.12
CA GLU A 165 -2.87 9.79 12.22
C GLU A 165 -1.84 8.67 12.44
N GLY A 166 -1.20 8.24 11.34
CA GLY A 166 -0.24 7.15 11.33
C GLY A 166 -0.87 5.75 11.32
N TYR A 167 -2.18 5.61 11.02
CA TYR A 167 -2.73 4.31 10.64
C TYR A 167 -2.10 3.86 9.31
N LYS A 168 -1.97 2.55 9.11
CA LYS A 168 -1.33 1.98 7.92
C LYS A 168 -1.68 0.51 7.75
N GLY A 169 -1.53 0.02 6.52
CA GLY A 169 -1.64 -1.40 6.22
C GLY A 169 -3.02 -1.99 6.50
N ILE A 170 -4.11 -1.23 6.33
CA ILE A 170 -5.48 -1.73 6.50
C ILE A 170 -6.03 -2.09 5.13
N VAL A 171 -6.34 -3.39 4.93
CA VAL A 171 -6.78 -3.95 3.64
C VAL A 171 -8.27 -4.24 3.57
N GLU A 172 -8.92 -4.43 4.74
CA GLU A 172 -10.38 -4.52 4.87
C GLU A 172 -10.82 -3.65 6.04
N PHE A 173 -11.92 -2.93 5.89
CA PHE A 173 -12.39 -2.02 6.92
C PHE A 173 -13.92 -1.89 6.90
N HIS A 174 -14.52 -1.95 8.09
CA HIS A 174 -15.94 -1.64 8.31
C HIS A 174 -16.14 -1.03 9.69
N ALA A 175 -16.76 0.14 9.75
CA ALA A 175 -17.05 0.84 11.00
C ALA A 175 -18.54 1.16 11.14
N ILE A 176 -19.03 1.08 12.38
CA ILE A 176 -20.43 1.33 12.72
C ILE A 176 -20.50 2.19 13.97
N ILE A 177 -21.39 3.19 13.96
CA ILE A 177 -21.76 3.99 15.12
C ILE A 177 -23.12 3.54 15.64
N PHE A 178 -23.21 3.33 16.95
CA PHE A 178 -24.43 3.02 17.67
C PHE A 178 -24.74 4.07 18.73
N ASN A 179 -26.02 4.24 19.02
CA ASN A 179 -26.44 4.98 20.21
C ASN A 179 -26.41 4.07 21.47
N ARG A 180 -26.73 4.65 22.65
CA ARG A 180 -26.77 3.94 23.95
C ARG A 180 -27.76 2.77 24.02
N TRP A 181 -28.71 2.70 23.10
CA TRP A 181 -29.70 1.61 23.04
C TRP A 181 -29.35 0.53 22.01
N GLY A 182 -28.12 0.62 21.41
CA GLY A 182 -27.64 -0.34 20.41
C GLY A 182 -28.25 -0.13 19.01
N LYS A 183 -28.96 0.99 18.76
CA LYS A 183 -29.45 1.31 17.43
C LYS A 183 -28.30 1.81 16.57
N LYS A 184 -28.07 1.19 15.39
CA LYS A 184 -27.13 1.66 14.36
C LYS A 184 -27.57 3.04 13.85
N LEU A 185 -26.61 3.96 13.83
CA LEU A 185 -26.81 5.34 13.38
C LEU A 185 -26.11 5.65 12.07
N TYR A 186 -24.90 5.15 11.90
CA TYR A 186 -24.03 5.41 10.76
C TYR A 186 -23.10 4.23 10.49
N SER A 187 -22.61 4.07 9.27
CA SER A 187 -21.53 3.12 8.95
C SER A 187 -20.79 3.56 7.71
N TRP A 188 -19.51 3.16 7.64
CA TRP A 188 -18.66 3.37 6.47
C TRP A 188 -17.65 2.23 6.31
N ASP A 189 -17.15 2.03 5.07
CA ASP A 189 -16.32 0.90 4.68
C ASP A 189 -14.92 1.32 4.18
N ASP A 190 -14.62 2.61 4.15
CA ASP A 190 -13.31 3.14 3.75
C ASP A 190 -12.54 3.58 4.99
N VAL A 191 -11.31 3.10 5.16
CA VAL A 191 -10.44 3.50 6.28
C VAL A 191 -10.15 5.01 6.28
N ASN A 192 -10.15 5.65 5.09
CA ASN A 192 -10.00 7.09 4.93
C ASN A 192 -11.31 7.87 5.19
N GLY A 193 -12.42 7.15 5.34
CA GLY A 193 -13.73 7.74 5.65
C GLY A 193 -13.84 8.19 7.10
N SER A 194 -14.90 8.93 7.38
CA SER A 194 -15.17 9.52 8.69
C SER A 194 -16.65 9.61 9.00
N TRP A 195 -16.97 9.90 10.26
CA TRP A 195 -18.29 10.31 10.70
C TRP A 195 -18.26 11.73 11.28
N ASP A 196 -19.04 12.63 10.73
CA ASP A 196 -19.09 14.06 11.05
C ASP A 196 -20.02 14.40 12.23
N GLY A 197 -20.43 13.43 13.01
CA GLY A 197 -21.37 13.64 14.11
C GLY A 197 -22.82 13.92 13.67
N LYS A 198 -23.18 13.59 12.40
CA LYS A 198 -24.55 13.82 11.89
C LYS A 198 -25.23 12.52 11.52
N ILE A 199 -26.58 12.57 11.51
CA ILE A 199 -27.47 11.52 11.00
C ILE A 199 -28.50 12.18 10.09
N GLY A 200 -28.52 11.79 8.80
CA GLY A 200 -29.39 12.40 7.81
C GLY A 200 -29.21 13.92 7.70
N GLY A 201 -27.96 14.38 7.84
CA GLY A 201 -27.60 15.80 7.75
C GLY A 201 -27.87 16.63 9.01
N LYS A 202 -28.41 16.03 10.09
CA LYS A 202 -28.68 16.72 11.36
C LYS A 202 -27.66 16.31 12.41
N PRO A 203 -27.06 17.27 13.17
CA PRO A 203 -26.16 16.98 14.26
C PRO A 203 -26.82 16.07 15.31
N VAL A 204 -26.04 15.13 15.83
CA VAL A 204 -26.47 14.34 16.99
C VAL A 204 -26.37 15.16 18.27
N LYS A 205 -27.10 14.78 19.30
CA LYS A 205 -26.99 15.42 20.62
C LYS A 205 -25.65 15.08 21.28
N ASP A 206 -25.14 15.99 22.09
CA ASP A 206 -23.99 15.73 22.94
C ASP A 206 -24.23 14.51 23.81
N GLY A 207 -23.18 13.68 23.97
CA GLY A 207 -23.26 12.45 24.75
C GLY A 207 -22.33 11.36 24.27
N VAL A 208 -22.56 10.14 24.77
CA VAL A 208 -21.75 8.98 24.45
C VAL A 208 -22.41 8.14 23.37
N TYR A 209 -21.61 7.84 22.36
CA TYR A 209 -21.90 6.93 21.25
C TYR A 209 -20.94 5.76 21.29
N PHE A 210 -21.22 4.71 20.55
CA PHE A 210 -20.39 3.50 20.56
C PHE A 210 -19.90 3.21 19.14
N LEU A 211 -18.60 3.18 18.98
CA LEU A 211 -17.93 2.77 17.75
C LEU A 211 -17.65 1.27 17.82
N HIS A 212 -17.98 0.56 16.74
CA HIS A 212 -17.50 -0.79 16.48
C HIS A 212 -16.80 -0.82 15.12
N VAL A 213 -15.54 -1.22 15.11
CA VAL A 213 -14.75 -1.39 13.90
C VAL A 213 -14.34 -2.84 13.77
N THR A 214 -14.55 -3.41 12.59
CA THR A 214 -13.94 -4.66 12.15
C THR A 214 -13.03 -4.33 10.97
N ALA A 215 -11.77 -4.74 11.06
CA ALA A 215 -10.80 -4.47 10.01
C ALA A 215 -9.77 -5.59 9.94
N LYS A 216 -9.08 -5.72 8.79
CA LYS A 216 -7.98 -6.65 8.59
C LYS A 216 -6.74 -5.90 8.17
N GLY A 217 -5.63 -6.20 8.81
CA GLY A 217 -4.32 -5.69 8.48
C GLY A 217 -3.63 -6.49 7.36
N SER A 218 -2.74 -5.84 6.62
CA SER A 218 -1.86 -6.48 5.63
C SER A 218 -0.97 -7.58 6.24
N ASP A 219 -0.74 -7.52 7.52
CA ASP A 219 -0.02 -8.51 8.32
C ASP A 219 -0.94 -9.63 8.84
N GLY A 220 -2.22 -9.65 8.44
CA GLY A 220 -3.21 -10.65 8.86
C GLY A 220 -3.80 -10.42 10.25
N ILE A 221 -3.49 -9.29 10.92
CA ILE A 221 -4.12 -8.93 12.20
C ILE A 221 -5.59 -8.58 11.94
N ASN A 222 -6.47 -9.20 12.73
CA ASN A 222 -7.89 -8.85 12.75
C ASN A 222 -8.16 -7.86 13.89
N TYR A 223 -8.62 -6.66 13.52
CA TYR A 223 -9.03 -5.63 14.45
C TYR A 223 -10.52 -5.78 14.78
N ASN A 224 -10.85 -5.79 16.06
CA ASN A 224 -12.21 -5.73 16.58
C ASN A 224 -12.25 -4.65 17.66
N ILE A 225 -12.38 -3.39 17.23
CA ILE A 225 -12.31 -2.23 18.12
C ILE A 225 -13.72 -1.88 18.56
N LYS A 226 -13.97 -1.90 19.87
CA LYS A 226 -15.21 -1.43 20.50
C LYS A 226 -14.86 -0.29 21.44
N LYS A 227 -15.42 0.90 21.18
CA LYS A 227 -15.01 2.11 21.89
C LYS A 227 -16.18 3.03 22.15
N ALA A 228 -16.24 3.60 23.38
CA ALA A 228 -17.11 4.71 23.67
C ALA A 228 -16.52 6.00 23.11
N ILE A 229 -17.33 6.77 22.39
CA ILE A 229 -16.96 8.03 21.75
C ILE A 229 -17.79 9.14 22.36
N ASN A 230 -17.13 10.14 22.93
CA ASN A 230 -17.78 11.35 23.42
C ASN A 230 -17.99 12.34 22.27
N VAL A 231 -19.21 12.81 22.10
CA VAL A 231 -19.55 13.90 21.18
C VAL A 231 -19.89 15.12 22.01
N ILE A 232 -19.15 16.23 21.84
CA ILE A 232 -19.26 17.47 22.62
C ILE A 232 -19.18 18.65 21.64
N SER A 233 -20.33 19.08 21.11
CA SER A 233 -20.41 20.13 20.08
C SER A 233 -20.09 21.54 20.59
N GLY A 234 -20.14 21.76 21.89
CA GLY A 234 -19.83 23.05 22.54
C GLY A 234 -18.38 23.20 23.04
N TYR A 235 -17.47 22.25 22.73
CA TYR A 235 -16.09 22.33 23.20
C TYR A 235 -15.26 23.25 22.27
N ASN A 236 -15.08 24.50 22.71
CA ASN A 236 -14.09 25.41 22.11
C ASN A 236 -12.76 25.24 22.86
N ASN A 237 -11.70 24.86 22.18
CA ASN A 237 -10.35 24.86 22.74
C ASN A 237 -9.96 26.31 23.06
N GLY A 238 -10.33 26.73 24.28
CA GLY A 238 -10.07 27.96 24.99
C GLY A 238 -9.20 29.02 24.31
N GLU A 239 -9.82 29.97 23.63
CA GLU A 239 -9.45 31.34 23.84
C GLU A 239 -10.29 31.83 25.03
N ASN A 240 -9.71 31.78 26.24
CA ASN A 240 -10.16 32.54 27.34
C ASN A 240 -9.95 34.02 27.00
N GLU A 241 -10.86 34.61 26.26
CA GLU A 241 -10.96 36.09 26.29
C GLU A 241 -11.40 36.45 27.71
N GLY A 242 -10.45 37.04 28.41
CA GLY A 242 -10.62 37.53 29.76
C GLY A 242 -11.87 38.39 29.87
N ARG A 243 -12.89 37.91 30.53
CA ARG A 243 -13.98 38.71 31.04
C ARG A 243 -13.39 39.53 32.19
N ALA A 244 -13.09 40.80 31.91
CA ALA A 244 -12.78 41.73 32.95
C ALA A 244 -13.96 41.80 33.91
N PRO A 245 -13.73 41.91 35.24
CA PRO A 245 -14.80 42.14 36.18
C PRO A 245 -15.38 43.55 35.91
N GLU A 246 -16.67 43.61 35.68
CA GLU A 246 -17.40 44.88 35.72
C GLU A 246 -17.54 45.26 37.20
N ASP A 247 -17.06 46.46 37.52
CA ASP A 247 -17.22 47.17 38.81
C ASP A 247 -18.70 47.58 39.04
#